data_a9accd0b62e2bcc56ee0d37dee9072ec
#
_entry.id   a9accd0b62e2bcc56ee0d37dee9072ec
#
_cell.length_a   1.000
_cell.length_b   1.000
_cell.length_c   1.000
_cell.angle_alpha   90.00
_cell.angle_beta   90.00
_cell.angle_gamma   90.00
#
_symmetry.space_group_name_H-M   'P 1'
#
loop_
_entity.id
_entity.type
_entity.pdbx_description
1 polymer ?
#
loop_
_entity_poly.entity_id
_entity_poly.type
_entity_poly.pdbx_seq_one_letter_code
_entity_poly.pdbx_strand_id
1 'polypeptide(L)'
;MATVEKNSNALATGYLEGNKVVVCSQSDVDSLAQNGYGTRFEKTKLSLSLYEALFLLDQKRLMVKRQNNEVSFPDLLRESRVVDKDIWTKYVLYRDLRSRGYVVRESSLGDIGYRVYDRGEYPKKAAKYVVFPVREGKPVLVSHLDEILHLSESAKKKLIVAVVDRHGDTVYYSLTQYSP
;
A
#
# COMPACT_ATOMS: atom_id res chain seq x y z
N MET A 1 27.60 29.00 2.92
CA MET A 1 27.92 27.61 2.49
C MET A 1 26.72 26.76 2.83
N ALA A 2 25.88 26.50 1.82
CA ALA A 2 24.67 25.69 2.01
C ALA A 2 25.06 24.22 1.84
N THR A 3 24.88 23.46 2.89
CA THR A 3 25.09 22.01 2.89
C THR A 3 23.95 21.38 2.09
N VAL A 4 24.23 20.96 0.87
CA VAL A 4 23.32 20.16 0.06
C VAL A 4 23.23 18.79 0.73
N GLU A 5 22.12 18.54 1.41
CA GLU A 5 21.76 17.19 1.85
C GLU A 5 21.65 16.30 0.62
N LYS A 6 22.63 15.43 0.44
CA LYS A 6 22.58 14.30 -0.49
C LYS A 6 21.47 13.36 -0.02
N ASN A 7 20.26 13.52 -0.54
CA ASN A 7 19.29 12.45 -0.60
C ASN A 7 19.86 11.33 -1.49
N SER A 8 20.71 10.49 -0.93
CA SER A 8 21.12 9.24 -1.56
C SER A 8 19.89 8.32 -1.56
N ASN A 9 19.15 8.35 -2.62
CA ASN A 9 18.12 7.37 -2.93
C ASN A 9 18.85 6.04 -3.25
N ALA A 10 19.43 5.40 -2.23
CA ALA A 10 20.04 4.10 -2.37
C ALA A 10 18.94 3.10 -2.77
N LEU A 11 19.18 2.38 -3.86
CA LEU A 11 18.29 1.35 -4.38
C LEU A 11 18.29 0.18 -3.39
N ALA A 12 17.19 0.00 -2.67
CA ALA A 12 17.04 -1.13 -1.75
C ALA A 12 16.96 -2.44 -2.51
N THR A 13 17.45 -3.53 -1.93
CA THR A 13 17.33 -4.87 -2.52
C THR A 13 16.35 -5.71 -1.71
N GLY A 14 15.35 -6.28 -2.40
CA GLY A 14 14.37 -7.20 -1.83
C GLY A 14 14.37 -8.54 -2.55
N TYR A 15 14.02 -9.60 -1.83
CA TYR A 15 13.94 -10.98 -2.35
C TYR A 15 12.48 -11.42 -2.40
N LEU A 16 12.07 -11.93 -3.56
CA LEU A 16 10.72 -12.45 -3.73
C LEU A 16 10.58 -13.80 -3.06
N GLU A 17 9.75 -13.87 -2.02
CA GLU A 17 9.45 -15.05 -1.23
C GLU A 17 7.94 -15.31 -1.20
N GLY A 18 7.48 -16.24 -2.03
CA GLY A 18 6.05 -16.53 -2.16
C GLY A 18 5.25 -15.31 -2.61
N ASN A 19 4.37 -14.80 -1.73
CA ASN A 19 3.49 -13.66 -2.00
C ASN A 19 3.97 -12.34 -1.38
N LYS A 20 5.24 -12.24 -1.03
CA LYS A 20 5.87 -11.07 -0.38
C LYS A 20 7.26 -10.82 -0.93
N VAL A 21 7.74 -9.59 -0.72
CA VAL A 21 9.15 -9.26 -0.97
C VAL A 21 9.80 -8.92 0.36
N VAL A 22 10.90 -9.62 0.68
CA VAL A 22 11.63 -9.47 1.94
C VAL A 22 12.90 -8.65 1.72
N VAL A 23 13.08 -7.61 2.52
CA VAL A 23 14.29 -6.77 2.57
C VAL A 23 15.07 -7.14 3.82
N CYS A 24 16.39 -7.40 3.67
CA CYS A 24 17.25 -7.91 4.75
C CYS A 24 18.40 -6.95 5.13
N SER A 25 18.62 -5.88 4.38
CA SER A 25 19.63 -4.86 4.71
C SER A 25 19.11 -3.96 5.83
N GLN A 26 19.84 -3.82 6.94
CA GLN A 26 19.42 -3.00 8.08
C GLN A 26 19.13 -1.56 7.67
N SER A 27 20.00 -0.94 6.86
CA SER A 27 19.83 0.43 6.38
C SER A 27 18.56 0.61 5.54
N ASP A 28 18.27 -0.38 4.65
CA ASP A 28 17.09 -0.35 3.80
C ASP A 28 15.82 -0.58 4.60
N VAL A 29 15.87 -1.52 5.56
CA VAL A 29 14.78 -1.81 6.49
C VAL A 29 14.42 -0.57 7.31
N ASP A 30 15.41 0.14 7.85
CA ASP A 30 15.19 1.34 8.64
C ASP A 30 14.61 2.47 7.79
N SER A 31 15.19 2.70 6.60
CA SER A 31 14.71 3.71 5.66
C SER A 31 13.27 3.44 5.18
N LEU A 32 12.96 2.21 4.77
CA LEU A 32 11.63 1.85 4.30
C LEU A 32 10.59 1.91 5.42
N ALA A 33 10.91 1.39 6.61
CA ALA A 33 10.01 1.41 7.76
C ALA A 33 9.70 2.84 8.23
N GLN A 34 10.70 3.72 8.27
CA GLN A 34 10.54 5.13 8.64
C GLN A 34 9.59 5.85 7.66
N ASN A 35 9.64 5.50 6.38
CA ASN A 35 8.76 6.03 5.35
C ASN A 35 7.40 5.33 5.28
N GLY A 36 7.09 4.42 6.20
CA GLY A 36 5.81 3.73 6.28
C GLY A 36 5.61 2.64 5.23
N TYR A 37 6.69 2.04 4.71
CA TYR A 37 6.63 0.87 3.84
C TYR A 37 6.83 -0.42 4.63
N GLY A 38 6.16 -1.46 4.21
CA GLY A 38 6.34 -2.82 4.71
C GLY A 38 6.03 -3.02 6.20
N THR A 39 6.10 -4.24 6.64
CA THR A 39 5.94 -4.62 8.05
C THR A 39 7.22 -5.29 8.53
N ARG A 40 7.83 -4.73 9.56
CA ARG A 40 9.01 -5.33 10.19
C ARG A 40 8.56 -6.58 10.97
N PHE A 41 9.18 -7.71 10.74
CA PHE A 41 8.89 -8.97 11.44
C PHE A 41 10.10 -9.53 12.19
N GLU A 42 11.31 -9.10 11.83
CA GLU A 42 12.55 -9.30 12.59
C GLU A 42 13.31 -7.98 12.69
N LYS A 43 14.32 -7.93 13.54
CA LYS A 43 15.13 -6.71 13.75
C LYS A 43 15.70 -6.17 12.44
N THR A 44 16.16 -7.05 11.56
CA THR A 44 16.84 -6.73 10.31
C THR A 44 16.03 -7.12 9.06
N LYS A 45 14.76 -7.51 9.21
CA LYS A 45 13.94 -7.94 8.09
C LYS A 45 12.61 -7.21 8.04
N LEU A 46 12.24 -6.81 6.84
CA LEU A 46 11.00 -6.12 6.51
C LEU A 46 10.30 -6.86 5.38
N SER A 47 9.02 -7.14 5.55
CA SER A 47 8.15 -7.71 4.54
C SER A 47 7.37 -6.62 3.84
N LEU A 48 7.48 -6.54 2.52
CA LEU A 48 6.67 -5.70 1.64
C LEU A 48 5.55 -6.54 1.04
N SER A 49 4.34 -6.01 1.00
CA SER A 49 3.27 -6.59 0.17
C SER A 49 3.60 -6.42 -1.32
N LEU A 50 2.96 -7.23 -2.18
CA LEU A 50 3.25 -7.19 -3.62
C LEU A 50 2.94 -5.82 -4.24
N TYR A 51 1.88 -5.12 -3.81
CA TYR A 51 1.57 -3.78 -4.30
C TYR A 51 2.56 -2.71 -3.82
N GLU A 52 3.12 -2.85 -2.60
CA GLU A 52 4.20 -1.98 -2.11
C GLU A 52 5.50 -2.21 -2.90
N ALA A 53 5.83 -3.48 -3.16
CA ALA A 53 7.00 -3.84 -3.95
C ALA A 53 6.89 -3.34 -5.40
N LEU A 54 5.73 -3.51 -6.03
CA LEU A 54 5.43 -2.96 -7.36
C LEU A 54 5.60 -1.44 -7.39
N PHE A 55 5.08 -0.73 -6.38
CA PHE A 55 5.22 0.72 -6.30
C PHE A 55 6.68 1.14 -6.15
N LEU A 56 7.45 0.52 -5.25
CA LEU A 56 8.84 0.86 -5.03
C LEU A 56 9.73 0.52 -6.24
N LEU A 57 9.40 -0.56 -6.96
CA LEU A 57 10.07 -0.95 -8.20
C LEU A 57 9.80 0.05 -9.32
N ASP A 58 8.53 0.50 -9.48
CA ASP A 58 8.13 1.55 -10.42
C ASP A 58 8.85 2.88 -10.14
N GLN A 59 8.99 3.23 -8.86
CA GLN A 59 9.72 4.42 -8.42
C GLN A 59 11.26 4.28 -8.47
N LYS A 60 11.79 3.15 -8.94
CA LYS A 60 13.24 2.85 -8.98
C LYS A 60 13.91 2.98 -7.60
N ARG A 61 13.19 2.62 -6.55
CA ARG A 61 13.65 2.62 -5.15
C ARG A 61 13.88 1.23 -4.59
N LEU A 62 13.47 0.20 -5.32
CA LEU A 62 13.63 -1.20 -4.96
C LEU A 62 14.07 -2.00 -6.18
N MET A 63 15.06 -2.86 -6.00
CA MET A 63 15.40 -3.95 -6.91
C MET A 63 14.83 -5.23 -6.31
N VAL A 64 14.03 -5.95 -7.08
CA VAL A 64 13.48 -7.25 -6.64
C VAL A 64 14.29 -8.36 -7.28
N LYS A 65 14.71 -9.33 -6.48
CA LYS A 65 15.45 -10.51 -6.93
C LYS A 65 14.69 -11.79 -6.59
N ARG A 66 14.80 -12.76 -7.48
CA ARG A 66 14.50 -14.16 -7.19
C ARG A 66 15.78 -14.97 -7.33
N GLN A 67 16.26 -15.50 -6.22
CA GLN A 67 17.62 -16.06 -6.17
C GLN A 67 18.63 -15.00 -6.64
N ASN A 68 19.32 -15.21 -7.76
CA ASN A 68 20.30 -14.28 -8.33
C ASN A 68 19.75 -13.46 -9.53
N ASN A 69 18.51 -13.70 -9.96
CA ASN A 69 17.91 -13.03 -11.12
C ASN A 69 17.07 -11.84 -10.69
N GLU A 70 17.22 -10.73 -11.40
CA GLU A 70 16.37 -9.56 -11.21
C GLU A 70 14.97 -9.81 -11.78
N VAL A 71 13.95 -9.39 -11.03
CA VAL A 71 12.53 -9.50 -11.41
C VAL A 71 12.06 -8.13 -11.88
N SER A 72 11.67 -8.03 -13.15
CA SER A 72 11.14 -6.78 -13.71
C SER A 72 9.73 -6.46 -13.20
N PHE A 73 9.31 -5.18 -13.34
CA PHE A 73 7.93 -4.79 -12.99
C PHE A 73 6.85 -5.63 -13.71
N PRO A 74 6.94 -5.85 -15.05
CA PRO A 74 5.95 -6.70 -15.74
C PRO A 74 5.92 -8.14 -15.24
N ASP A 75 7.08 -8.70 -14.88
CA ASP A 75 7.17 -10.07 -14.38
C ASP A 75 6.57 -10.18 -12.98
N LEU A 76 6.94 -9.26 -12.07
CA LEU A 76 6.37 -9.21 -10.74
C LEU A 76 4.85 -9.02 -10.79
N LEU A 77 4.35 -8.13 -11.65
CA LEU A 77 2.91 -7.91 -11.83
C LEU A 77 2.19 -9.16 -12.35
N ARG A 78 2.77 -9.85 -13.35
CA ARG A 78 2.20 -11.07 -13.91
C ARG A 78 2.04 -12.16 -12.85
N GLU A 79 3.08 -12.39 -12.07
CA GLU A 79 3.06 -13.36 -10.99
C GLU A 79 2.12 -12.97 -9.86
N SER A 80 2.12 -11.69 -9.49
CA SER A 80 1.22 -11.18 -8.46
C SER A 80 -0.25 -11.38 -8.81
N ARG A 81 -0.63 -11.31 -10.10
CA ARG A 81 -2.01 -11.58 -10.57
C ARG A 81 -2.47 -13.02 -10.37
N VAL A 82 -1.55 -13.98 -10.30
CA VAL A 82 -1.88 -15.38 -10.00
C VAL A 82 -2.31 -15.53 -8.54
N VAL A 83 -1.68 -14.76 -7.65
CA VAL A 83 -1.96 -14.77 -6.21
C VAL A 83 -3.16 -13.90 -5.86
N ASP A 84 -3.24 -12.71 -6.47
CA ASP A 84 -4.29 -11.73 -6.21
C ASP A 84 -4.79 -11.11 -7.51
N LYS A 85 -6.02 -11.48 -7.90
CA LYS A 85 -6.65 -10.99 -9.15
C LYS A 85 -6.89 -9.48 -9.13
N ASP A 86 -7.02 -8.87 -7.96
CA ASP A 86 -7.26 -7.44 -7.78
C ASP A 86 -5.96 -6.65 -7.52
N ILE A 87 -4.78 -7.28 -7.66
CA ILE A 87 -3.47 -6.65 -7.39
C ILE A 87 -3.24 -5.35 -8.18
N TRP A 88 -3.72 -5.28 -9.42
CA TRP A 88 -3.62 -4.07 -10.25
C TRP A 88 -4.41 -2.92 -9.62
N THR A 89 -5.64 -3.14 -9.21
CA THR A 89 -6.49 -2.16 -8.53
C THR A 89 -5.83 -1.69 -7.23
N LYS A 90 -5.29 -2.63 -6.45
CA LYS A 90 -4.56 -2.34 -5.20
C LYS A 90 -3.31 -1.50 -5.46
N TYR A 91 -2.52 -1.85 -6.48
CA TYR A 91 -1.33 -1.10 -6.85
C TYR A 91 -1.66 0.32 -7.31
N VAL A 92 -2.64 0.48 -8.21
CA VAL A 92 -3.05 1.79 -8.74
C VAL A 92 -3.50 2.71 -7.62
N LEU A 93 -4.39 2.23 -6.75
CA LEU A 93 -4.87 2.98 -5.60
C LEU A 93 -3.72 3.33 -4.63
N TYR A 94 -2.86 2.37 -4.33
CA TYR A 94 -1.70 2.61 -3.48
C TYR A 94 -0.79 3.69 -4.06
N ARG A 95 -0.48 3.61 -5.35
CA ARG A 95 0.31 4.60 -6.09
C ARG A 95 -0.31 5.98 -6.02
N ASP A 96 -1.63 6.12 -6.27
CA ASP A 96 -2.31 7.41 -6.24
C ASP A 96 -2.25 8.04 -4.84
N LEU A 97 -2.56 7.29 -3.80
CA LEU A 97 -2.49 7.78 -2.42
C LEU A 97 -1.05 8.18 -2.01
N ARG A 98 -0.06 7.35 -2.35
CA ARG A 98 1.35 7.63 -2.04
C ARG A 98 1.88 8.83 -2.80
N SER A 99 1.52 9.02 -4.07
CA SER A 99 1.90 10.18 -4.88
C SER A 99 1.33 11.48 -4.33
N ARG A 100 0.19 11.43 -3.66
CA ARG A 100 -0.42 12.56 -2.94
C ARG A 100 0.19 12.83 -1.56
N GLY A 101 1.20 12.03 -1.13
CA GLY A 101 1.90 12.21 0.13
C GLY A 101 1.26 11.55 1.35
N TYR A 102 0.24 10.72 1.18
CA TYR A 102 -0.33 9.94 2.27
C TYR A 102 0.56 8.73 2.60
N VAL A 103 0.61 8.35 3.88
CA VAL A 103 1.15 7.05 4.27
C VAL A 103 0.02 6.02 4.29
N VAL A 104 0.23 4.94 3.56
CA VAL A 104 -0.77 3.88 3.33
C VAL A 104 -0.26 2.58 3.92
N ARG A 105 -1.06 1.96 4.76
CA ARG A 105 -0.75 0.69 5.42
C ARG A 105 -1.89 -0.30 5.21
N GLU A 106 -1.58 -1.56 5.18
CA GLU A 106 -2.59 -2.61 5.17
C GLU A 106 -3.53 -2.49 6.37
N SER A 107 -4.81 -2.70 6.17
CA SER A 107 -5.79 -2.63 7.25
C SER A 107 -5.60 -3.82 8.20
N SER A 108 -5.71 -3.56 9.49
CA SER A 108 -5.77 -4.62 10.51
C SER A 108 -7.18 -5.16 10.73
N LEU A 109 -8.16 -4.64 10.00
CA LEU A 109 -9.57 -5.01 10.08
C LEU A 109 -9.92 -6.10 9.04
N GLY A 110 -9.02 -7.05 8.78
CA GLY A 110 -9.16 -8.06 7.72
C GLY A 110 -8.83 -7.50 6.33
N ASP A 111 -9.32 -8.12 5.26
CA ASP A 111 -9.07 -7.73 3.86
C ASP A 111 -9.78 -6.42 3.44
N ILE A 112 -10.08 -5.53 4.40
CA ILE A 112 -10.89 -4.32 4.23
C ILE A 112 -10.07 -3.14 3.65
N GLY A 113 -9.06 -3.38 2.85
CA GLY A 113 -8.33 -2.32 2.15
C GLY A 113 -7.21 -1.68 2.98
N TYR A 114 -7.14 -0.33 3.04
CA TYR A 114 -5.98 0.39 3.56
C TYR A 114 -6.33 1.31 4.72
N ARG A 115 -5.42 1.37 5.71
CA ARG A 115 -5.36 2.46 6.68
C ARG A 115 -4.53 3.59 6.09
N VAL A 116 -5.10 4.78 6.04
CA VAL A 116 -4.46 5.94 5.46
C VAL A 116 -4.25 7.01 6.52
N TYR A 117 -3.00 7.43 6.65
CA TYR A 117 -2.55 8.47 7.57
C TYR A 117 -2.50 9.81 6.84
N ASP A 118 -2.92 10.86 7.50
CA ASP A 118 -2.83 12.20 6.95
C ASP A 118 -1.36 12.62 6.76
N ARG A 119 -1.14 13.58 5.90
CA ARG A 119 0.21 14.03 5.51
C ARG A 119 1.00 14.48 6.74
N GLY A 120 2.20 13.94 6.90
CA GLY A 120 3.09 14.30 8.02
C GLY A 120 2.69 13.74 9.39
N GLU A 121 1.62 12.97 9.48
CA GLU A 121 1.11 12.46 10.77
C GLU A 121 1.66 11.08 11.14
N TYR A 122 2.12 10.30 10.15
CA TYR A 122 2.73 8.99 10.41
C TYR A 122 4.15 9.14 11.00
N PRO A 123 4.54 8.33 11.97
CA PRO A 123 3.76 7.38 12.78
C PRO A 123 3.12 8.01 14.03
N LYS A 124 3.19 9.32 14.18
CA LYS A 124 2.87 10.05 15.43
C LYS A 124 1.39 10.02 15.79
N LYS A 125 0.50 9.95 14.79
CA LYS A 125 -0.95 9.87 14.99
C LYS A 125 -1.52 8.61 14.38
N ALA A 126 -2.72 8.23 14.83
CA ALA A 126 -3.46 7.10 14.25
C ALA A 126 -3.93 7.42 12.83
N ALA A 127 -4.11 6.37 12.00
CA ALA A 127 -4.72 6.51 10.69
C ALA A 127 -6.12 7.12 10.80
N LYS A 128 -6.42 8.07 9.92
CA LYS A 128 -7.68 8.81 9.90
C LYS A 128 -8.75 8.15 9.05
N TYR A 129 -8.32 7.46 7.98
CA TYR A 129 -9.20 6.87 7.00
C TYR A 129 -8.98 5.37 6.89
N VAL A 130 -10.07 4.65 6.58
CA VAL A 130 -10.05 3.35 5.94
C VAL A 130 -10.44 3.57 4.50
N VAL A 131 -9.61 3.12 3.56
CA VAL A 131 -9.87 3.24 2.12
C VAL A 131 -10.13 1.86 1.56
N PHE A 132 -11.35 1.63 1.07
CA PHE A 132 -11.79 0.37 0.50
C PHE A 132 -11.70 0.42 -1.03
N PRO A 133 -10.86 -0.43 -1.66
CA PRO A 133 -10.70 -0.45 -3.11
C PRO A 133 -11.85 -1.17 -3.79
N VAL A 134 -12.44 -0.54 -4.79
CA VAL A 134 -13.45 -1.14 -5.67
C VAL A 134 -12.98 -1.00 -7.11
N ARG A 135 -13.03 -2.08 -7.88
CA ARG A 135 -12.80 -2.03 -9.31
C ARG A 135 -14.12 -1.67 -10.02
N GLU A 136 -14.08 -0.70 -10.92
CA GLU A 136 -15.21 -0.34 -11.75
C GLU A 136 -15.81 -1.58 -12.46
N GLY A 137 -17.12 -1.66 -12.48
CA GLY A 137 -17.86 -2.79 -13.06
C GLY A 137 -17.90 -4.06 -12.21
N LYS A 138 -17.21 -4.12 -11.06
CA LYS A 138 -17.33 -5.22 -10.10
C LYS A 138 -18.43 -4.86 -9.08
N PRO A 139 -19.53 -5.63 -9.03
CA PRO A 139 -20.59 -5.35 -8.07
C PRO A 139 -20.10 -5.53 -6.63
N VAL A 140 -20.52 -4.64 -5.75
CA VAL A 140 -20.28 -4.72 -4.31
C VAL A 140 -21.63 -4.80 -3.61
N LEU A 141 -21.78 -5.76 -2.70
CA LEU A 141 -23.01 -5.90 -1.92
C LEU A 141 -23.13 -4.74 -0.92
N VAL A 142 -24.31 -4.16 -0.81
CA VAL A 142 -24.59 -3.09 0.15
C VAL A 142 -24.35 -3.57 1.59
N SER A 143 -24.73 -4.82 1.90
CA SER A 143 -24.47 -5.43 3.22
C SER A 143 -22.97 -5.47 3.56
N HIS A 144 -22.12 -5.72 2.57
CA HIS A 144 -20.67 -5.71 2.79
C HIS A 144 -20.13 -4.29 3.04
N LEU A 145 -20.65 -3.29 2.31
CA LEU A 145 -20.32 -1.89 2.58
C LEU A 145 -20.76 -1.43 3.96
N ASP A 146 -21.93 -1.86 4.40
CA ASP A 146 -22.45 -1.57 5.74
C ASP A 146 -21.58 -2.19 6.84
N GLU A 147 -21.18 -3.45 6.68
CA GLU A 147 -20.24 -4.13 7.58
C GLU A 147 -18.90 -3.36 7.71
N ILE A 148 -18.32 -2.96 6.57
CA ILE A 148 -17.07 -2.18 6.54
C ILE A 148 -17.25 -0.82 7.21
N LEU A 149 -18.39 -0.18 6.99
CA LEU A 149 -18.72 1.11 7.60
C LEU A 149 -18.75 0.99 9.12
N HIS A 150 -19.51 0.03 9.65
CA HIS A 150 -19.57 -0.22 11.10
C HIS A 150 -18.20 -0.53 11.73
N LEU A 151 -17.37 -1.33 11.05
CA LEU A 151 -16.01 -1.63 11.50
C LEU A 151 -15.12 -0.36 11.50
N SER A 152 -15.26 0.47 10.48
CA SER A 152 -14.51 1.72 10.37
C SER A 152 -14.90 2.72 11.46
N GLU A 153 -16.20 2.86 11.73
CA GLU A 153 -16.74 3.74 12.77
C GLU A 153 -16.34 3.25 14.17
N SER A 154 -16.42 1.95 14.44
CA SER A 154 -15.96 1.34 15.67
C SER A 154 -14.47 1.61 15.94
N ALA A 155 -13.66 1.65 14.88
CA ALA A 155 -12.26 2.02 14.92
C ALA A 155 -12.02 3.55 14.92
N LYS A 156 -13.07 4.38 14.97
CA LYS A 156 -13.03 5.84 14.91
C LYS A 156 -12.32 6.37 13.65
N LYS A 157 -12.60 5.75 12.49
CA LYS A 157 -12.05 6.11 11.19
C LYS A 157 -13.15 6.44 10.20
N LYS A 158 -12.86 7.32 9.26
CA LYS A 158 -13.77 7.61 8.15
C LYS A 158 -13.59 6.57 7.05
N LEU A 159 -14.69 6.01 6.56
CA LEU A 159 -14.65 5.11 5.42
C LEU A 159 -14.66 5.92 4.11
N ILE A 160 -13.71 5.60 3.25
CA ILE A 160 -13.61 6.11 1.89
C ILE A 160 -13.68 4.90 0.94
N VAL A 161 -14.60 4.92 0.01
CA VAL A 161 -14.66 3.97 -1.10
C VAL A 161 -13.89 4.56 -2.27
N ALA A 162 -12.87 3.85 -2.74
CA ALA A 162 -12.04 4.25 -3.87
C ALA A 162 -12.36 3.38 -5.07
N VAL A 163 -13.02 3.95 -6.07
CA VAL A 163 -13.38 3.25 -7.31
C VAL A 163 -12.28 3.49 -8.33
N VAL A 164 -11.63 2.41 -8.76
CA VAL A 164 -10.57 2.42 -9.77
C VAL A 164 -11.15 1.94 -11.09
N ASP A 165 -11.06 2.75 -12.12
CA ASP A 165 -11.51 2.42 -13.46
C ASP A 165 -10.49 1.57 -14.24
N ARG A 166 -10.84 1.19 -15.47
CA ARG A 166 -9.98 0.41 -16.36
C ARG A 166 -8.74 1.16 -16.84
N HIS A 167 -8.74 2.51 -16.81
CA HIS A 167 -7.63 3.36 -17.22
C HIS A 167 -6.64 3.61 -16.07
N GLY A 168 -7.05 3.27 -14.84
CA GLY A 168 -6.28 3.50 -13.63
C GLY A 168 -6.55 4.86 -12.99
N ASP A 169 -7.64 5.52 -13.36
CA ASP A 169 -8.13 6.70 -12.67
C ASP A 169 -8.92 6.28 -11.42
N THR A 170 -8.80 7.07 -10.36
CA THR A 170 -9.43 6.74 -9.07
C THR A 170 -10.35 7.87 -8.61
N VAL A 171 -11.60 7.50 -8.33
CA VAL A 171 -12.60 8.40 -7.73
C VAL A 171 -12.86 7.97 -6.30
N TYR A 172 -12.90 8.95 -5.38
CA TYR A 172 -13.05 8.72 -3.95
C TYR A 172 -14.43 9.19 -3.48
N TYR A 173 -15.13 8.31 -2.76
CA TYR A 173 -16.42 8.58 -2.14
C TYR A 173 -16.34 8.41 -0.63
N SER A 174 -16.79 9.42 0.12
CA SER A 174 -16.96 9.26 1.57
C SER A 174 -18.28 8.52 1.84
N LEU A 175 -18.21 7.44 2.61
CA LEU A 175 -19.38 6.68 3.01
C LEU A 175 -19.69 6.97 4.49
N THR A 176 -20.93 7.34 4.76
CA THR A 176 -21.42 7.63 6.11
C THR A 176 -22.85 7.11 6.24
N GLN A 177 -23.23 6.68 7.42
CA GLN A 177 -24.60 6.34 7.71
C GLN A 177 -25.43 7.63 7.81
N TYR A 178 -26.52 7.69 7.08
CA TYR A 178 -27.50 8.75 7.22
C TYR A 178 -28.56 8.33 8.26
N SER A 179 -28.70 9.14 9.31
CA SER A 179 -29.80 9.00 10.26
C SER A 179 -30.68 10.26 10.12
N PRO A 180 -31.94 10.11 9.67
CA PRO A 180 -32.87 11.25 9.48
C PRO A 180 -33.23 11.92 10.80
#